data_19d547f26398163ef42edd9049c61910
#
_entry.id   19d547f26398163ef42edd9049c61910
#
_cell.length_a   1.000
_cell.length_b   1.000
_cell.length_c   1.000
_cell.angle_alpha   90.00
_cell.angle_beta   90.00
_cell.angle_gamma   90.00
#
_symmetry.space_group_name_H-M   'P 1'
#
loop_
_entity.id
_entity.type
_entity.pdbx_description
1 polymer ?
#
loop_
_entity_poly.entity_id
_entity_poly.type
_entity_poly.pdbx_seq_one_letter_code
_entity_poly.pdbx_strand_id
1 'polypeptide(L)'
;MRKNNFNPNYGLKAGTFATNVLFGLLFLIPLSGLAATLEVPPVAGGEGIQQALDQVGVGGQVILSRGTYLVHQRIMLRQDGQTLRGAGPETILYLADNANCPVVILGPPKEKAKGPTQGLHLCDLLVDGNRTHQQKELWRVLSNGICINNNGVHIWEMDNATIEHVICRHCRSGGLVCTGQTRRLTVRDYTAYDNQFDGLACYRTHDSHFSQLNLHDNLAAGISLDLGFDHNIIDGAVLTGNDLGIFMRHSRDNVFEGVTIRHSRHDGVFMAQEGEATPSGWQLYPGTECTGNSFNNLRVVGCGGRAFQVNDDSCTNNRINGGQFLDNAQGGLCQPPTSPVTPRGLTVHPISAKLP
;
A
#
# COMPACT_ATOMS: atom_id res chain seq x y z
N MET A 1 -47.43 41.43 -47.00
CA MET A 1 -47.15 41.54 -48.46
C MET A 1 -45.93 40.76 -48.80
N ARG A 2 -46.08 39.79 -49.73
CA ARG A 2 -45.08 39.14 -50.64
C ARG A 2 -43.83 38.52 -49.98
N LYS A 3 -43.68 37.20 -49.85
CA LYS A 3 -43.33 36.14 -50.88
C LYS A 3 -42.11 36.48 -51.72
N ASN A 4 -41.02 35.65 -51.56
CA ASN A 4 -40.48 34.71 -52.53
C ASN A 4 -39.18 34.14 -52.00
N ASN A 5 -39.13 32.87 -51.78
CA ASN A 5 -38.53 31.76 -52.53
C ASN A 5 -37.25 32.05 -53.32
N PHE A 6 -36.14 31.39 -52.96
CA PHE A 6 -35.42 30.48 -53.92
C PHE A 6 -34.36 29.70 -53.19
N ASN A 7 -34.43 28.37 -53.25
CA ASN A 7 -33.37 27.39 -53.16
C ASN A 7 -32.91 27.08 -54.57
N PRO A 8 -31.70 26.63 -54.95
CA PRO A 8 -31.19 25.32 -54.62
C PRO A 8 -29.63 25.09 -54.57
N ASN A 9 -29.27 24.09 -53.81
CA ASN A 9 -28.40 22.95 -54.13
C ASN A 9 -26.97 23.07 -54.68
N TYR A 10 -26.21 22.16 -54.17
CA TYR A 10 -24.98 21.40 -54.52
C TYR A 10 -23.74 21.92 -53.78
N GLY A 11 -23.16 21.08 -52.93
CA GLY A 11 -22.53 19.89 -53.12
C GLY A 11 -21.45 19.57 -52.11
N LEU A 12 -21.19 18.34 -52.01
CA LEU A 12 -20.04 17.61 -51.47
C LEU A 12 -19.97 17.46 -49.93
N LYS A 13 -20.51 16.38 -49.49
CA LYS A 13 -20.23 15.69 -48.24
C LYS A 13 -18.81 15.10 -48.32
N ALA A 14 -17.89 15.63 -47.48
CA ALA A 14 -16.66 14.91 -47.12
C ALA A 14 -17.09 13.85 -46.09
N GLY A 15 -17.08 12.62 -46.49
CA GLY A 15 -17.31 11.48 -45.61
C GLY A 15 -16.11 11.26 -44.72
N THR A 16 -16.25 11.54 -43.43
CA THR A 16 -15.36 11.04 -42.40
C THR A 16 -15.64 9.56 -42.21
N PHE A 17 -14.78 8.71 -42.76
CA PHE A 17 -14.73 7.32 -42.39
C PHE A 17 -14.26 7.19 -40.97
N ALA A 18 -15.19 7.04 -40.01
CA ALA A 18 -14.89 6.53 -38.69
C ALA A 18 -14.58 5.03 -38.86
N THR A 19 -13.31 4.70 -38.81
CA THR A 19 -12.85 3.31 -38.74
C THR A 19 -13.21 2.79 -37.37
N ASN A 20 -14.39 2.19 -37.25
CA ASN A 20 -14.73 1.35 -36.10
C ASN A 20 -13.81 0.12 -36.13
N VAL A 21 -12.71 0.20 -35.37
CA VAL A 21 -11.90 -1.00 -35.06
C VAL A 21 -12.72 -1.81 -34.06
N LEU A 22 -13.47 -2.75 -34.60
CA LEU A 22 -14.19 -3.75 -33.82
C LEU A 22 -13.13 -4.70 -33.25
N PHE A 23 -12.67 -4.44 -32.02
CA PHE A 23 -11.89 -5.42 -31.27
C PHE A 23 -12.78 -6.62 -31.01
N GLY A 24 -12.54 -7.69 -31.76
CA GLY A 24 -13.16 -9.00 -31.50
C GLY A 24 -12.69 -9.52 -30.15
N LEU A 25 -13.44 -9.24 -29.08
CA LEU A 25 -13.35 -10.02 -27.85
C LEU A 25 -13.80 -11.43 -28.21
N LEU A 26 -12.90 -12.40 -28.13
CA LEU A 26 -13.23 -13.81 -28.24
C LEU A 26 -14.10 -14.17 -27.03
N PHE A 27 -15.42 -14.25 -27.23
CA PHE A 27 -16.36 -14.72 -26.22
C PHE A 27 -16.16 -16.22 -26.00
N LEU A 28 -15.36 -16.57 -24.97
CA LEU A 28 -15.46 -17.90 -24.39
C LEU A 28 -16.73 -17.93 -23.53
N ILE A 29 -17.79 -18.56 -24.00
CA ILE A 29 -18.98 -18.86 -23.18
C ILE A 29 -18.49 -19.72 -22.01
N PRO A 30 -18.65 -19.32 -20.75
CA PRO A 30 -18.21 -20.13 -19.63
C PRO A 30 -19.03 -21.44 -19.62
N LEU A 31 -18.35 -22.57 -19.76
CA LEU A 31 -18.92 -23.84 -19.30
C LEU A 31 -19.20 -23.67 -17.81
N SER A 32 -20.43 -23.88 -17.40
CA SER A 32 -20.90 -23.75 -16.02
C SER A 32 -19.95 -24.48 -15.07
N GLY A 33 -19.17 -23.70 -14.29
CA GLY A 33 -18.28 -24.21 -13.24
C GLY A 33 -16.82 -23.73 -13.29
N LEU A 34 -16.32 -23.15 -14.37
CA LEU A 34 -14.98 -22.60 -14.46
C LEU A 34 -15.02 -21.06 -14.35
N ALA A 35 -14.15 -20.49 -13.50
CA ALA A 35 -13.98 -19.05 -13.40
C ALA A 35 -13.51 -18.48 -14.75
N ALA A 36 -14.12 -17.38 -15.20
CA ALA A 36 -13.79 -16.76 -16.49
C ALA A 36 -12.39 -16.13 -16.44
N THR A 37 -11.65 -16.26 -17.54
CA THR A 37 -10.35 -15.60 -17.72
C THR A 37 -10.41 -14.70 -18.94
N LEU A 38 -9.97 -13.45 -18.80
CA LEU A 38 -9.87 -12.47 -19.87
C LEU A 38 -8.45 -11.90 -19.94
N GLU A 39 -7.96 -11.75 -21.16
CA GLU A 39 -6.69 -11.07 -21.43
C GLU A 39 -6.94 -9.64 -21.87
N VAL A 40 -6.16 -8.70 -21.32
CA VAL A 40 -6.28 -7.27 -21.61
C VAL A 40 -4.94 -6.74 -22.11
N PRO A 41 -4.88 -6.16 -23.32
CA PRO A 41 -3.67 -5.53 -23.85
C PRO A 41 -3.49 -4.10 -23.31
N PRO A 42 -2.25 -3.56 -23.30
CA PRO A 42 -1.96 -2.23 -22.76
C PRO A 42 -2.79 -1.08 -23.36
N VAL A 43 -3.11 -1.17 -24.65
CA VAL A 43 -3.92 -0.14 -25.35
C VAL A 43 -5.32 0.04 -24.76
N ALA A 44 -5.83 -0.95 -24.02
CA ALA A 44 -7.13 -0.86 -23.37
C ALA A 44 -7.12 0.01 -22.09
N GLY A 45 -5.93 0.30 -21.54
CA GLY A 45 -5.78 1.14 -20.36
C GLY A 45 -6.48 0.61 -19.10
N GLY A 46 -6.64 1.48 -18.12
CA GLY A 46 -7.34 1.15 -16.87
C GLY A 46 -8.82 0.86 -17.06
N GLU A 47 -9.47 1.50 -18.01
CA GLU A 47 -10.88 1.30 -18.36
C GLU A 47 -11.13 -0.12 -18.90
N GLY A 48 -10.25 -0.61 -19.77
CA GLY A 48 -10.34 -1.98 -20.28
C GLY A 48 -10.11 -3.02 -19.20
N ILE A 49 -9.19 -2.77 -18.27
CA ILE A 49 -8.97 -3.63 -17.10
C ILE A 49 -10.25 -3.67 -16.25
N GLN A 50 -10.87 -2.51 -15.95
CA GLN A 50 -12.07 -2.47 -15.14
C GLN A 50 -13.25 -3.18 -15.80
N GLN A 51 -13.44 -2.99 -17.11
CA GLN A 51 -14.45 -3.70 -17.89
C GLN A 51 -14.26 -5.21 -17.83
N ALA A 52 -13.02 -5.68 -17.99
CA ALA A 52 -12.70 -7.10 -17.89
C ALA A 52 -12.97 -7.65 -16.48
N LEU A 53 -12.59 -6.94 -15.42
CA LEU A 53 -12.89 -7.32 -14.02
C LEU A 53 -14.40 -7.41 -13.77
N ASP A 54 -15.17 -6.47 -14.29
CA ASP A 54 -16.63 -6.48 -14.15
C ASP A 54 -17.26 -7.66 -14.93
N GLN A 55 -16.69 -8.04 -16.04
CA GLN A 55 -17.17 -9.13 -16.89
C GLN A 55 -16.82 -10.51 -16.35
N VAL A 56 -15.60 -10.72 -15.82
CA VAL A 56 -15.21 -12.06 -15.32
C VAL A 56 -15.99 -12.47 -14.06
N GLY A 57 -16.49 -11.52 -13.30
CA GLY A 57 -17.32 -11.81 -12.13
C GLY A 57 -16.57 -12.43 -10.96
N VAL A 58 -17.31 -13.15 -10.11
CA VAL A 58 -16.79 -13.83 -8.92
C VAL A 58 -15.82 -14.94 -9.32
N GLY A 59 -14.66 -15.01 -8.67
CA GLY A 59 -13.61 -16.01 -8.94
C GLY A 59 -12.89 -15.83 -10.27
N GLY A 60 -13.25 -14.82 -11.07
CA GLY A 60 -12.69 -14.63 -12.40
C GLY A 60 -11.30 -14.01 -12.39
N GLN A 61 -10.57 -14.19 -13.49
CA GLN A 61 -9.20 -13.73 -13.64
C GLN A 61 -9.05 -12.78 -14.83
N VAL A 62 -8.34 -11.68 -14.62
CA VAL A 62 -7.88 -10.76 -15.67
C VAL A 62 -6.37 -10.85 -15.77
N ILE A 63 -5.86 -11.17 -16.96
CA ILE A 63 -4.44 -11.28 -17.27
C ILE A 63 -4.02 -10.08 -18.11
N LEU A 64 -2.97 -9.42 -17.67
CA LEU A 64 -2.41 -8.25 -18.34
C LEU A 64 -1.15 -8.64 -19.10
N SER A 65 -1.07 -8.28 -20.37
CA SER A 65 0.16 -8.40 -21.16
C SER A 65 1.22 -7.41 -20.66
N ARG A 66 2.48 -7.60 -21.04
CA ARG A 66 3.53 -6.63 -20.82
C ARG A 66 3.22 -5.30 -21.51
N GLY A 67 3.55 -4.20 -20.84
CA GLY A 67 3.38 -2.84 -21.34
C GLY A 67 2.78 -1.90 -20.31
N THR A 68 2.60 -0.64 -20.70
CA THR A 68 2.08 0.42 -19.82
C THR A 68 0.60 0.63 -20.04
N TYR A 69 -0.18 0.51 -19.00
CA TYR A 69 -1.62 0.78 -18.94
C TYR A 69 -1.85 2.15 -18.32
N LEU A 70 -2.35 3.10 -19.09
CA LEU A 70 -2.70 4.42 -18.58
C LEU A 70 -4.00 4.32 -17.77
N VAL A 71 -3.94 4.75 -16.50
CA VAL A 71 -5.05 4.62 -15.55
C VAL A 71 -5.60 6.01 -15.23
N HIS A 72 -6.75 6.37 -15.81
CA HIS A 72 -7.42 7.64 -15.53
C HIS A 72 -8.33 7.59 -14.31
N GLN A 73 -8.81 6.40 -13.98
CA GLN A 73 -9.67 6.14 -12.84
C GLN A 73 -9.22 4.85 -12.14
N ARG A 74 -9.34 4.81 -10.82
CA ARG A 74 -8.98 3.65 -10.01
C ARG A 74 -9.53 2.34 -10.56
N ILE A 75 -8.69 1.33 -10.62
CA ILE A 75 -9.07 -0.04 -10.93
C ILE A 75 -9.56 -0.70 -9.64
N MET A 76 -10.68 -1.40 -9.65
CA MET A 76 -11.28 -1.99 -8.46
C MET A 76 -11.52 -3.50 -8.63
N LEU A 77 -10.85 -4.29 -7.79
CA LEU A 77 -11.21 -5.69 -7.57
C LEU A 77 -12.26 -5.68 -6.45
N ARG A 78 -13.49 -6.10 -6.73
CA ARG A 78 -14.64 -5.92 -5.82
C ARG A 78 -15.59 -7.10 -5.70
N GLN A 79 -15.24 -8.20 -6.35
CA GLN A 79 -16.02 -9.43 -6.27
C GLN A 79 -15.13 -10.57 -5.76
N ASP A 80 -15.68 -11.39 -4.89
CA ASP A 80 -14.94 -12.47 -4.23
C ASP A 80 -14.14 -13.34 -5.21
N GLY A 81 -12.91 -13.65 -4.84
CA GLY A 81 -12.01 -14.50 -5.60
C GLY A 81 -11.44 -13.89 -6.88
N GLN A 82 -11.70 -12.62 -7.20
CA GLN A 82 -11.12 -12.01 -8.40
C GLN A 82 -9.59 -11.94 -8.35
N THR A 83 -8.97 -12.19 -9.50
CA THR A 83 -7.53 -12.07 -9.71
C THR A 83 -7.22 -11.04 -10.79
N LEU A 84 -6.30 -10.12 -10.49
CA LEU A 84 -5.64 -9.26 -11.49
C LEU A 84 -4.16 -9.62 -11.51
N ARG A 85 -3.71 -10.15 -12.64
CA ARG A 85 -2.34 -10.62 -12.82
C ARG A 85 -1.66 -9.93 -13.99
N GLY A 86 -0.44 -9.43 -13.77
CA GLY A 86 0.46 -8.99 -14.84
C GLY A 86 1.38 -10.10 -15.35
N ALA A 87 2.34 -9.73 -16.17
CA ALA A 87 3.40 -10.59 -16.70
C ALA A 87 4.78 -10.24 -16.09
N GLY A 88 4.78 -9.69 -14.87
CA GLY A 88 5.97 -9.22 -14.16
C GLY A 88 6.10 -7.69 -14.18
N PRO A 89 7.27 -7.15 -13.77
CA PRO A 89 7.47 -5.70 -13.58
C PRO A 89 7.39 -4.86 -14.86
N GLU A 90 7.38 -5.50 -16.02
CA GLU A 90 7.14 -4.84 -17.30
C GLU A 90 5.64 -4.61 -17.60
N THR A 91 4.73 -5.13 -16.77
CA THR A 91 3.32 -4.76 -16.77
C THR A 91 3.15 -3.59 -15.80
N ILE A 92 2.96 -2.39 -16.33
CA ILE A 92 2.96 -1.14 -15.57
C ILE A 92 1.57 -0.54 -15.57
N LEU A 93 0.96 -0.40 -14.39
CA LEU A 93 -0.23 0.42 -14.18
C LEU A 93 0.23 1.85 -13.85
N TYR A 94 0.14 2.74 -14.81
CA TYR A 94 0.64 4.13 -14.70
C TYR A 94 -0.53 5.09 -14.51
N LEU A 95 -0.55 5.80 -13.37
CA LEU A 95 -1.60 6.77 -13.08
C LEU A 95 -1.50 7.99 -14.01
N ALA A 96 -2.58 8.31 -14.69
CA ALA A 96 -2.65 9.48 -15.57
C ALA A 96 -2.48 10.80 -14.78
N ASP A 97 -2.04 11.82 -15.46
CA ASP A 97 -1.88 13.17 -14.88
C ASP A 97 -3.21 13.65 -14.29
N ASN A 98 -3.17 14.19 -13.09
CA ASN A 98 -4.31 14.74 -12.35
C ASN A 98 -5.46 13.74 -12.07
N ALA A 99 -5.22 12.44 -12.17
CA ALA A 99 -6.24 11.43 -11.83
C ALA A 99 -6.62 11.47 -10.35
N ASN A 100 -5.67 11.79 -9.46
CA ASN A 100 -5.88 12.04 -8.02
C ASN A 100 -6.70 10.94 -7.31
N CYS A 101 -6.35 9.69 -7.55
CA CYS A 101 -7.00 8.53 -6.94
C CYS A 101 -5.99 7.40 -6.69
N PRO A 102 -6.32 6.40 -5.87
CA PRO A 102 -5.55 5.16 -5.82
C PRO A 102 -5.49 4.52 -7.21
N VAL A 103 -4.35 3.88 -7.54
CA VAL A 103 -4.25 3.20 -8.85
C VAL A 103 -5.08 1.93 -8.84
N VAL A 104 -4.95 1.10 -7.78
CA VAL A 104 -5.72 -0.13 -7.60
C VAL A 104 -6.38 -0.12 -6.22
N ILE A 105 -7.63 -0.55 -6.15
CA ILE A 105 -8.35 -0.80 -4.91
C ILE A 105 -8.76 -2.28 -4.83
N LEU A 106 -8.45 -2.92 -3.71
CA LEU A 106 -8.98 -4.22 -3.34
C LEU A 106 -10.06 -4.01 -2.28
N GLY A 107 -11.27 -4.44 -2.59
CA GLY A 107 -12.41 -4.36 -1.67
C GLY A 107 -13.62 -3.63 -2.27
N PRO A 108 -14.73 -3.63 -1.54
CA PRO A 108 -15.97 -3.04 -2.02
C PRO A 108 -15.90 -1.50 -2.00
N PRO A 109 -16.71 -0.81 -2.83
CA PRO A 109 -16.96 0.61 -2.60
C PRO A 109 -17.59 0.80 -1.22
N LYS A 110 -17.11 1.78 -0.45
CA LYS A 110 -17.57 2.07 0.93
C LYS A 110 -19.10 2.14 1.06
N GLU A 111 -19.76 2.68 0.05
CA GLU A 111 -21.22 2.90 0.05
C GLU A 111 -22.02 1.61 -0.21
N LYS A 112 -21.36 0.51 -0.61
CA LYS A 112 -22.02 -0.75 -0.99
C LYS A 112 -21.52 -1.96 -0.19
N ALA A 113 -20.67 -1.73 0.81
CA ALA A 113 -20.11 -2.81 1.61
C ALA A 113 -21.22 -3.50 2.41
N LYS A 114 -21.45 -4.78 2.13
CA LYS A 114 -22.30 -5.67 2.92
C LYS A 114 -21.47 -6.64 3.77
N GLY A 115 -20.21 -6.32 3.99
CA GLY A 115 -19.21 -7.15 4.63
C GLY A 115 -17.91 -7.17 3.81
N PRO A 116 -16.86 -7.81 4.31
CA PRO A 116 -15.58 -7.86 3.64
C PRO A 116 -15.67 -8.65 2.33
N THR A 117 -15.01 -8.16 1.28
CA THR A 117 -14.73 -8.96 0.08
C THR A 117 -13.65 -9.99 0.42
N GLN A 118 -13.71 -11.15 -0.19
CA GLN A 118 -12.83 -12.27 0.15
C GLN A 118 -12.02 -12.79 -1.03
N GLY A 119 -10.79 -13.26 -0.75
CA GLY A 119 -9.99 -14.04 -1.69
C GLY A 119 -9.49 -13.27 -2.90
N LEU A 120 -9.35 -11.93 -2.84
CA LEU A 120 -8.81 -11.15 -3.95
C LEU A 120 -7.31 -11.40 -4.10
N HIS A 121 -6.85 -11.42 -5.36
CA HIS A 121 -5.45 -11.64 -5.69
C HIS A 121 -4.94 -10.57 -6.66
N LEU A 122 -3.85 -9.90 -6.30
CA LEU A 122 -3.12 -8.94 -7.14
C LEU A 122 -1.67 -9.39 -7.25
N CYS A 123 -1.19 -9.65 -8.47
CA CYS A 123 0.16 -10.17 -8.62
C CYS A 123 0.86 -9.83 -9.94
N ASP A 124 2.19 -9.96 -9.91
CA ASP A 124 3.09 -9.94 -11.06
C ASP A 124 3.00 -8.62 -11.87
N LEU A 125 3.03 -7.46 -11.21
CA LEU A 125 2.94 -6.15 -11.88
C LEU A 125 3.61 -5.01 -11.10
N LEU A 126 3.79 -3.88 -11.79
CA LEU A 126 4.26 -2.63 -11.23
C LEU A 126 3.15 -1.57 -11.25
N VAL A 127 2.99 -0.88 -10.13
CA VAL A 127 2.10 0.28 -9.97
C VAL A 127 2.95 1.54 -9.85
N ASP A 128 2.75 2.49 -10.76
CA ASP A 128 3.41 3.80 -10.75
C ASP A 128 2.36 4.90 -10.52
N GLY A 129 2.45 5.54 -9.37
CA GLY A 129 1.49 6.56 -8.93
C GLY A 129 1.73 7.95 -9.54
N ASN A 130 2.76 8.14 -10.40
CA ASN A 130 3.02 9.41 -11.11
C ASN A 130 2.91 10.65 -10.19
N ARG A 131 3.52 10.59 -9.00
CA ARG A 131 3.28 11.54 -7.89
C ARG A 131 3.50 13.00 -8.23
N THR A 132 4.41 13.31 -9.14
CA THR A 132 4.74 14.69 -9.51
C THR A 132 3.64 15.38 -10.32
N HIS A 133 2.73 14.59 -10.90
CA HIS A 133 1.58 15.06 -11.68
C HIS A 133 0.25 14.83 -10.96
N GLN A 134 0.29 14.51 -9.66
CA GLN A 134 -0.91 14.40 -8.82
C GLN A 134 -0.98 15.60 -7.86
N GLN A 135 -2.19 16.01 -7.48
CA GLN A 135 -2.41 17.04 -6.48
C GLN A 135 -1.91 16.59 -5.10
N LYS A 136 -1.61 17.56 -4.25
CA LYS A 136 -1.22 17.29 -2.87
C LYS A 136 -2.30 16.47 -2.16
N GLU A 137 -1.84 15.45 -1.42
CA GLU A 137 -2.69 14.64 -0.55
C GLU A 137 -3.52 15.51 0.38
N LEU A 138 -4.81 15.24 0.45
CA LEU A 138 -5.69 15.85 1.41
C LEU A 138 -5.97 14.83 2.52
N TRP A 139 -5.24 14.91 3.63
CA TRP A 139 -5.48 14.14 4.86
C TRP A 139 -6.82 14.49 5.55
N ARG A 140 -7.79 14.98 4.81
CA ARG A 140 -9.09 15.33 5.34
C ARG A 140 -10.08 14.26 4.96
N VAL A 141 -10.77 13.75 5.97
CA VAL A 141 -12.05 13.09 5.75
C VAL A 141 -12.97 14.14 5.14
N LEU A 142 -13.27 13.99 3.86
CA LEU A 142 -14.26 14.83 3.19
C LEU A 142 -15.61 14.63 3.89
N SER A 143 -16.53 15.60 3.75
CA SER A 143 -17.87 15.54 4.35
C SER A 143 -18.66 14.27 4.00
N ASN A 144 -18.32 13.61 2.90
CA ASN A 144 -18.86 12.31 2.48
C ASN A 144 -18.06 11.09 3.03
N GLY A 145 -17.10 11.30 3.92
CA GLY A 145 -16.26 10.22 4.49
C GLY A 145 -15.21 9.64 3.55
N ILE A 146 -14.93 10.25 2.41
CA ILE A 146 -13.90 9.80 1.46
C ILE A 146 -12.62 10.54 1.77
N CYS A 147 -11.54 9.80 2.06
CA CYS A 147 -10.19 10.33 2.02
C CYS A 147 -9.67 10.19 0.59
N ILE A 148 -9.15 11.26 0.02
CA ILE A 148 -8.42 11.17 -1.25
C ILE A 148 -7.00 10.76 -0.89
N ASN A 149 -6.74 9.47 -0.99
CA ASN A 149 -5.43 8.90 -0.79
C ASN A 149 -4.92 8.42 -2.14
N ASN A 150 -3.91 9.11 -2.68
CA ASN A 150 -3.28 8.76 -3.95
C ASN A 150 -2.29 7.59 -3.74
N ASN A 151 -2.79 6.48 -3.20
CA ASN A 151 -2.02 5.28 -2.93
C ASN A 151 -1.74 4.50 -4.22
N GLY A 152 -0.69 3.73 -4.25
CA GLY A 152 -0.47 2.74 -5.30
C GLY A 152 -1.55 1.66 -5.25
N VAL A 153 -1.58 0.90 -4.17
CA VAL A 153 -2.60 -0.10 -3.87
C VAL A 153 -3.31 0.28 -2.57
N HIS A 154 -4.62 0.28 -2.59
CA HIS A 154 -5.45 0.53 -1.42
C HIS A 154 -6.31 -0.71 -1.12
N ILE A 155 -6.21 -1.21 0.10
CA ILE A 155 -7.04 -2.32 0.59
C ILE A 155 -8.12 -1.76 1.52
N TRP A 156 -9.37 -2.15 1.26
CA TRP A 156 -10.51 -1.72 2.04
C TRP A 156 -11.40 -2.89 2.45
N GLU A 157 -11.50 -3.16 3.76
CA GLU A 157 -12.38 -4.21 4.33
C GLU A 157 -12.26 -5.58 3.65
N MET A 158 -11.08 -6.16 3.76
CA MET A 158 -10.75 -7.41 3.09
C MET A 158 -10.62 -8.57 4.06
N ASP A 159 -10.97 -9.75 3.57
CA ASP A 159 -10.67 -11.00 4.23
C ASP A 159 -9.97 -11.96 3.26
N ASN A 160 -8.85 -12.57 3.69
CA ASN A 160 -8.10 -13.53 2.90
C ASN A 160 -7.69 -13.02 1.50
N ALA A 161 -7.02 -11.86 1.43
CA ALA A 161 -6.46 -11.35 0.18
C ALA A 161 -4.98 -11.72 0.03
N THR A 162 -4.50 -11.76 -1.21
CA THR A 162 -3.09 -12.01 -1.53
C THR A 162 -2.54 -10.92 -2.44
N ILE A 163 -1.38 -10.38 -2.09
CA ILE A 163 -0.58 -9.48 -2.93
C ILE A 163 0.82 -10.09 -3.03
N GLU A 164 1.26 -10.39 -4.24
CA GLU A 164 2.58 -10.99 -4.44
C GLU A 164 3.27 -10.52 -5.71
N HIS A 165 4.61 -10.38 -5.65
CA HIS A 165 5.45 -9.90 -6.76
C HIS A 165 4.95 -8.54 -7.31
N VAL A 166 4.55 -7.64 -6.41
CA VAL A 166 4.04 -6.32 -6.76
C VAL A 166 5.06 -5.25 -6.38
N ILE A 167 5.27 -4.31 -7.30
CA ILE A 167 6.10 -3.12 -7.07
C ILE A 167 5.20 -1.89 -7.04
N CYS A 168 5.31 -1.04 -6.00
CA CYS A 168 4.64 0.26 -5.93
C CYS A 168 5.68 1.37 -5.84
N ARG A 169 5.60 2.35 -6.75
CA ARG A 169 6.52 3.48 -6.74
C ARG A 169 5.85 4.79 -7.11
N HIS A 170 6.52 5.90 -6.78
CA HIS A 170 6.10 7.26 -7.15
C HIS A 170 4.65 7.55 -6.79
N CYS A 171 4.13 6.97 -5.70
CA CYS A 171 2.78 7.27 -5.24
C CYS A 171 2.75 8.61 -4.49
N ARG A 172 1.72 9.42 -4.72
CA ARG A 172 1.54 10.71 -4.03
C ARG A 172 1.10 10.54 -2.58
N SER A 173 0.77 9.31 -2.17
CA SER A 173 0.54 8.85 -0.82
C SER A 173 1.43 7.63 -0.54
N GLY A 174 0.92 6.56 0.08
CA GLY A 174 1.65 5.34 0.33
C GLY A 174 1.67 4.35 -0.84
N GLY A 175 2.63 3.43 -0.83
CA GLY A 175 2.70 2.35 -1.81
C GLY A 175 1.52 1.39 -1.69
N LEU A 176 1.47 0.61 -0.60
CA LEU A 176 0.35 -0.26 -0.22
C LEU A 176 -0.24 0.24 1.09
N VAL A 177 -1.52 0.55 1.10
CA VAL A 177 -2.22 1.08 2.28
C VAL A 177 -3.46 0.26 2.59
N CYS A 178 -3.51 -0.33 3.79
CA CYS A 178 -4.67 -1.04 4.31
C CYS A 178 -5.48 -0.11 5.21
N THR A 179 -6.76 0.02 4.96
CA THR A 179 -7.72 0.74 5.81
C THR A 179 -8.99 -0.09 5.99
N GLY A 180 -9.80 0.24 7.00
CA GLY A 180 -10.94 -0.60 7.33
C GLY A 180 -10.51 -1.89 8.03
N GLN A 181 -11.42 -2.84 8.20
CA GLN A 181 -11.12 -4.13 8.84
C GLN A 181 -10.54 -5.10 7.81
N THR A 182 -9.24 -5.37 7.91
CA THR A 182 -8.54 -6.31 7.01
C THR A 182 -8.01 -7.49 7.83
N ARG A 183 -8.28 -8.72 7.37
CA ARG A 183 -7.84 -9.94 8.04
C ARG A 183 -7.26 -10.95 7.05
N ARG A 184 -6.33 -11.78 7.54
CA ARG A 184 -5.73 -12.87 6.77
C ARG A 184 -5.16 -12.40 5.41
N LEU A 185 -4.62 -11.17 5.41
CA LEU A 185 -3.90 -10.63 4.26
C LEU A 185 -2.54 -11.31 4.15
N THR A 186 -2.18 -11.76 2.96
CA THR A 186 -0.85 -12.23 2.62
C THR A 186 -0.20 -11.22 1.67
N VAL A 187 0.94 -10.66 2.08
CA VAL A 187 1.79 -9.81 1.21
C VAL A 187 3.15 -10.48 1.11
N ARG A 188 3.56 -10.83 -0.10
CA ARG A 188 4.83 -11.53 -0.32
C ARG A 188 5.59 -10.96 -1.51
N ASP A 189 6.92 -10.84 -1.37
CA ASP A 189 7.80 -10.30 -2.40
C ASP A 189 7.26 -8.95 -2.94
N TYR A 190 7.07 -8.04 -1.99
CA TYR A 190 6.54 -6.71 -2.25
C TYR A 190 7.65 -5.67 -2.13
N THR A 191 7.79 -4.87 -3.18
CA THR A 191 8.74 -3.75 -3.22
C THR A 191 7.99 -2.42 -3.27
N ALA A 192 8.39 -1.44 -2.43
CA ALA A 192 7.86 -0.10 -2.52
C ALA A 192 8.95 0.95 -2.30
N TYR A 193 9.02 1.91 -3.23
CA TYR A 193 10.05 2.94 -3.16
C TYR A 193 9.61 4.27 -3.77
N ASP A 194 10.29 5.32 -3.31
CA ASP A 194 10.10 6.69 -3.81
C ASP A 194 8.64 7.15 -3.75
N ASN A 195 7.91 6.70 -2.70
CA ASN A 195 6.57 7.16 -2.41
C ASN A 195 6.60 8.39 -1.50
N GLN A 196 5.59 9.26 -1.60
CA GLN A 196 5.52 10.50 -0.80
C GLN A 196 5.34 10.21 0.68
N PHE A 197 4.68 9.09 1.04
CA PHE A 197 4.51 8.61 2.39
C PHE A 197 5.14 7.23 2.55
N ASP A 198 4.46 6.32 3.18
CA ASP A 198 4.99 5.03 3.59
C ASP A 198 5.10 4.03 2.42
N GLY A 199 6.07 3.13 2.52
CA GLY A 199 6.14 2.00 1.60
C GLY A 199 4.96 1.05 1.79
N LEU A 200 4.68 0.70 3.06
CA LEU A 200 3.56 -0.10 3.53
C LEU A 200 2.92 0.59 4.73
N ALA A 201 1.61 0.82 4.70
CA ALA A 201 0.85 1.32 5.84
C ALA A 201 -0.35 0.41 6.14
N CYS A 202 -0.46 -0.08 7.37
CA CYS A 202 -1.52 -0.98 7.78
C CYS A 202 -2.26 -0.46 9.00
N TYR A 203 -3.55 -0.20 8.82
CA TYR A 203 -4.48 0.24 9.84
C TYR A 203 -5.57 -0.82 10.02
N ARG A 204 -5.87 -1.23 11.26
CA ARG A 204 -6.91 -2.23 11.58
C ARG A 204 -6.74 -3.54 10.81
N THR A 205 -5.49 -4.02 10.78
CA THR A 205 -5.12 -5.25 10.06
C THR A 205 -4.76 -6.33 11.06
N HIS A 206 -5.37 -7.52 10.92
CA HIS A 206 -5.24 -8.60 11.88
C HIS A 206 -4.90 -9.94 11.22
N ASP A 207 -4.25 -10.83 11.96
CA ASP A 207 -4.01 -12.22 11.58
C ASP A 207 -3.38 -12.36 10.18
N SER A 208 -2.47 -11.45 9.82
CA SER A 208 -1.94 -11.30 8.45
C SER A 208 -0.45 -11.59 8.42
N HIS A 209 0.05 -11.96 7.23
CA HIS A 209 1.45 -12.32 7.03
C HIS A 209 2.08 -11.47 5.91
N PHE A 210 3.16 -10.82 6.25
CA PHE A 210 3.96 -9.97 5.35
C PHE A 210 5.35 -10.55 5.26
N SER A 211 5.80 -10.95 4.07
CA SER A 211 7.11 -11.59 3.90
C SER A 211 7.87 -11.06 2.71
N GLN A 212 9.22 -11.11 2.79
CA GLN A 212 10.11 -10.71 1.71
C GLN A 212 9.81 -9.27 1.21
N LEU A 213 9.67 -8.32 2.14
CA LEU A 213 9.43 -6.92 1.81
C LEU A 213 10.75 -6.21 1.50
N ASN A 214 10.76 -5.40 0.43
CA ASN A 214 11.86 -4.49 0.11
C ASN A 214 11.33 -3.05 -0.01
N LEU A 215 11.46 -2.26 1.07
CA LEU A 215 10.85 -0.94 1.17
C LEU A 215 11.96 0.12 1.34
N HIS A 216 12.16 0.95 0.31
CA HIS A 216 13.30 1.87 0.35
C HIS A 216 12.98 3.25 -0.21
N ASP A 217 13.73 4.24 0.25
CA ASP A 217 13.68 5.62 -0.21
C ASP A 217 12.30 6.29 -0.16
N ASN A 218 11.39 5.78 0.68
CA ASN A 218 10.09 6.41 0.91
C ASN A 218 10.28 7.67 1.79
N LEU A 219 9.48 8.70 1.54
CA LEU A 219 9.66 10.00 2.22
C LEU A 219 9.05 10.04 3.63
N ALA A 220 8.33 8.99 4.02
CA ALA A 220 7.92 8.71 5.39
C ALA A 220 8.44 7.34 5.83
N ALA A 221 7.68 6.51 6.54
CA ALA A 221 8.17 5.23 7.03
C ALA A 221 8.31 4.16 5.93
N GLY A 222 9.24 3.23 6.10
CA GLY A 222 9.21 1.99 5.33
C GLY A 222 7.93 1.23 5.62
N ILE A 223 7.65 1.01 6.93
CA ILE A 223 6.41 0.39 7.43
C ILE A 223 5.76 1.30 8.46
N SER A 224 4.47 1.58 8.30
CA SER A 224 3.63 2.33 9.25
C SER A 224 2.47 1.46 9.74
N LEU A 225 2.38 1.26 11.05
CA LEU A 225 1.41 0.37 11.70
C LEU A 225 0.62 1.17 12.74
N ASP A 226 -0.72 1.16 12.63
CA ASP A 226 -1.53 1.99 13.51
C ASP A 226 -2.98 1.46 13.63
N LEU A 227 -3.75 2.03 14.54
CA LEU A 227 -5.19 1.84 14.70
C LEU A 227 -5.63 0.37 14.89
N GLY A 228 -4.81 -0.46 15.54
CA GLY A 228 -5.09 -1.88 15.74
C GLY A 228 -4.49 -2.75 14.64
N PHE A 229 -3.15 -2.77 14.58
CA PHE A 229 -2.39 -3.76 13.82
C PHE A 229 -1.99 -4.88 14.78
N ASP A 230 -2.76 -5.96 14.82
CA ASP A 230 -2.67 -6.95 15.87
C ASP A 230 -2.54 -8.39 15.33
N HIS A 231 -1.73 -9.23 16.01
CA HIS A 231 -1.52 -10.65 15.71
C HIS A 231 -0.97 -10.93 14.30
N ASN A 232 -0.12 -10.04 13.79
CA ASN A 232 0.46 -10.18 12.47
C ASN A 232 1.91 -10.68 12.53
N ILE A 233 2.39 -11.19 11.41
CA ILE A 233 3.79 -11.61 11.22
C ILE A 233 4.39 -10.78 10.10
N ILE A 234 5.55 -10.17 10.35
CA ILE A 234 6.40 -9.53 9.34
C ILE A 234 7.73 -10.27 9.32
N ASP A 235 8.04 -10.90 8.18
CA ASP A 235 9.15 -11.83 8.03
C ASP A 235 10.06 -11.41 6.86
N GLY A 236 11.36 -11.33 7.13
CA GLY A 236 12.39 -11.07 6.11
C GLY A 236 12.30 -9.70 5.43
N ALA A 237 11.87 -8.63 6.12
CA ALA A 237 11.79 -7.30 5.57
C ALA A 237 13.15 -6.60 5.52
N VAL A 238 13.45 -5.90 4.42
CA VAL A 238 14.59 -5.00 4.24
C VAL A 238 14.07 -3.57 4.02
N LEU A 239 14.41 -2.67 4.95
CA LEU A 239 13.97 -1.27 4.94
C LEU A 239 15.21 -0.37 4.82
N THR A 240 15.32 0.42 3.74
CA THR A 240 16.55 1.20 3.49
C THR A 240 16.23 2.64 3.09
N GLY A 241 16.88 3.62 3.70
CA GLY A 241 16.81 5.03 3.27
C GLY A 241 15.44 5.70 3.44
N ASN A 242 14.53 5.09 4.19
CA ASN A 242 13.23 5.70 4.52
C ASN A 242 13.40 6.81 5.57
N ASP A 243 12.39 7.61 5.82
CA ASP A 243 12.43 8.59 6.91
C ASP A 243 12.49 7.89 8.27
N LEU A 244 11.60 6.96 8.53
CA LEU A 244 11.62 5.99 9.61
C LEU A 244 11.69 4.57 9.03
N GLY A 245 12.34 3.65 9.74
CA GLY A 245 12.26 2.24 9.35
C GLY A 245 10.86 1.69 9.58
N ILE A 246 10.47 1.55 10.86
CA ILE A 246 9.14 1.12 11.30
C ILE A 246 8.56 2.19 12.23
N PHE A 247 7.37 2.66 11.92
CA PHE A 247 6.54 3.47 12.81
C PHE A 247 5.40 2.62 13.36
N MET A 248 5.21 2.60 14.68
CA MET A 248 4.19 1.79 15.34
C MET A 248 3.42 2.61 16.36
N ARG A 249 2.08 2.57 16.24
CA ARG A 249 1.14 2.97 17.29
C ARG A 249 0.00 1.96 17.35
N HIS A 250 -0.63 1.80 18.51
CA HIS A 250 -1.79 0.96 18.69
C HIS A 250 -1.64 -0.40 17.94
N SER A 251 -0.54 -1.11 18.26
CA SER A 251 -0.17 -2.35 17.56
C SER A 251 0.23 -3.41 18.59
N ARG A 252 -0.38 -4.61 18.53
CA ARG A 252 -0.27 -5.60 19.59
C ARG A 252 0.03 -7.00 19.08
N ASP A 253 0.80 -7.72 19.88
CA ASP A 253 1.04 -9.16 19.73
C ASP A 253 1.55 -9.54 18.33
N ASN A 254 2.34 -8.65 17.71
CA ASN A 254 2.94 -8.89 16.40
C ASN A 254 4.33 -9.52 16.53
N VAL A 255 4.71 -10.29 15.52
CA VAL A 255 6.03 -10.89 15.40
C VAL A 255 6.75 -10.30 14.21
N PHE A 256 7.93 -9.75 14.46
CA PHE A 256 8.88 -9.26 13.45
C PHE A 256 10.06 -10.21 13.43
N GLU A 257 10.28 -10.93 12.32
CA GLU A 257 11.32 -11.93 12.20
C GLU A 257 12.33 -11.53 11.13
N GLY A 258 13.63 -11.49 11.47
CA GLY A 258 14.71 -11.24 10.50
C GLY A 258 14.65 -9.89 9.79
N VAL A 259 14.04 -8.86 10.41
CA VAL A 259 13.92 -7.52 9.81
C VAL A 259 15.26 -6.82 9.83
N THR A 260 15.64 -6.24 8.69
CA THR A 260 16.83 -5.39 8.55
C THR A 260 16.45 -3.97 8.18
N ILE A 261 16.89 -3.01 8.98
CA ILE A 261 16.67 -1.57 8.77
C ILE A 261 18.03 -0.90 8.57
N ARG A 262 18.16 -0.08 7.51
CA ARG A 262 19.41 0.61 7.19
C ARG A 262 19.16 2.05 6.80
N HIS A 263 20.00 2.94 7.33
CA HIS A 263 20.11 4.33 6.87
C HIS A 263 18.77 5.08 6.85
N SER A 264 17.86 4.78 7.80
CA SER A 264 16.69 5.63 8.01
C SER A 264 17.16 7.04 8.37
N ARG A 265 16.46 8.07 7.87
CA ARG A 265 16.85 9.48 8.17
C ARG A 265 16.68 9.80 9.64
N HIS A 266 15.70 9.18 10.30
CA HIS A 266 15.45 9.24 11.73
C HIS A 266 15.65 7.86 12.37
N ASP A 267 14.69 7.40 13.18
CA ASP A 267 14.81 6.16 13.94
C ASP A 267 14.66 4.89 13.06
N GLY A 268 15.28 3.81 13.51
CA GLY A 268 15.05 2.49 12.95
C GLY A 268 13.64 2.02 13.25
N VAL A 269 13.30 1.92 14.54
CA VAL A 269 11.94 1.61 15.02
C VAL A 269 11.50 2.72 15.96
N PHE A 270 10.31 3.27 15.72
CA PHE A 270 9.64 4.20 16.63
C PHE A 270 8.32 3.58 17.10
N MET A 271 8.13 3.52 18.42
CA MET A 271 6.95 2.92 19.06
C MET A 271 6.32 3.91 20.02
N ALA A 272 5.02 4.13 19.90
CA ALA A 272 4.27 5.06 20.74
C ALA A 272 2.85 4.59 21.01
N GLN A 273 2.20 5.19 22.00
CA GLN A 273 0.76 5.15 22.19
C GLN A 273 0.09 6.19 21.28
N GLU A 274 -1.11 5.91 20.79
CA GLU A 274 -1.88 6.89 20.04
C GLU A 274 -2.35 8.02 20.96
N GLY A 275 -2.37 9.23 20.44
CA GLY A 275 -2.82 10.41 21.15
C GLY A 275 -2.99 11.62 20.25
N GLU A 276 -3.43 12.72 20.81
CA GLU A 276 -3.58 13.99 20.10
C GLU A 276 -2.93 15.15 20.84
N ALA A 277 -2.52 16.15 20.09
CA ALA A 277 -2.05 17.40 20.65
C ALA A 277 -3.20 18.21 21.21
N THR A 278 -3.09 18.63 22.48
CA THR A 278 -4.06 19.51 23.15
C THR A 278 -3.36 20.80 23.60
N PRO A 279 -4.09 21.86 23.93
CA PRO A 279 -3.48 23.08 24.48
C PRO A 279 -2.66 22.86 25.77
N SER A 280 -2.96 21.80 26.53
CA SER A 280 -2.27 21.41 27.76
C SER A 280 -1.11 20.43 27.54
N GLY A 281 -0.86 20.01 26.32
CA GLY A 281 0.16 19.03 25.96
C GLY A 281 -0.40 17.89 25.11
N TRP A 282 0.29 16.76 25.13
CA TRP A 282 -0.12 15.56 24.38
C TRP A 282 -1.05 14.70 25.25
N GLN A 283 -2.26 14.43 24.79
CA GLN A 283 -3.22 13.54 25.45
C GLN A 283 -3.19 12.15 24.78
N LEU A 284 -2.85 11.12 25.56
CA LEU A 284 -2.82 9.73 25.10
C LEU A 284 -4.21 9.09 25.20
N TYR A 285 -4.53 8.20 24.27
CA TYR A 285 -5.78 7.46 24.27
C TYR A 285 -5.60 6.11 24.97
N PRO A 286 -6.33 5.83 26.07
CA PRO A 286 -6.26 4.52 26.72
C PRO A 286 -6.65 3.38 25.77
N GLY A 287 -5.93 2.27 25.87
CA GLY A 287 -6.18 1.10 25.06
C GLY A 287 -5.58 1.14 23.65
N THR A 288 -4.68 2.10 23.39
CA THR A 288 -3.99 2.25 22.10
C THR A 288 -2.47 2.06 22.20
N GLU A 289 -2.04 1.36 23.24
CA GLU A 289 -0.63 1.06 23.50
C GLU A 289 -0.08 0.05 22.49
N CYS A 290 1.24 0.11 22.26
CA CYS A 290 1.96 -0.97 21.62
C CYS A 290 2.41 -1.96 22.68
N THR A 291 1.87 -3.18 22.65
CA THR A 291 2.18 -4.18 23.68
C THR A 291 2.30 -5.60 23.11
N GLY A 292 3.11 -6.44 23.75
CA GLY A 292 3.24 -7.86 23.40
C GLY A 292 4.03 -8.13 22.09
N ASN A 293 4.58 -7.13 21.44
CA ASN A 293 5.29 -7.30 20.18
C ASN A 293 6.66 -7.95 20.39
N SER A 294 7.06 -8.82 19.48
CA SER A 294 8.34 -9.51 19.49
C SER A 294 9.15 -9.21 18.24
N PHE A 295 10.38 -8.75 18.43
CA PHE A 295 11.35 -8.48 17.38
C PHE A 295 12.47 -9.51 17.47
N ASN A 296 12.47 -10.47 16.57
CA ASN A 296 13.46 -11.55 16.55
C ASN A 296 14.50 -11.28 15.45
N ASN A 297 15.78 -11.34 15.82
CA ASN A 297 16.90 -11.11 14.91
C ASN A 297 16.83 -9.74 14.19
N LEU A 298 16.37 -8.69 14.89
CA LEU A 298 16.25 -7.33 14.35
C LEU A 298 17.65 -6.72 14.14
N ARG A 299 17.92 -6.26 12.92
CA ARG A 299 19.18 -5.59 12.59
C ARG A 299 18.92 -4.15 12.18
N VAL A 300 19.49 -3.18 12.90
CA VAL A 300 19.33 -1.74 12.62
C VAL A 300 20.71 -1.10 12.50
N VAL A 301 20.97 -0.48 11.34
CA VAL A 301 22.33 -0.01 11.00
C VAL A 301 22.30 1.38 10.39
N GLY A 302 23.11 2.28 10.94
CA GLY A 302 23.44 3.56 10.33
C GLY A 302 22.27 4.54 10.24
N CYS A 303 21.26 4.44 11.12
CA CYS A 303 20.13 5.36 11.16
C CYS A 303 20.55 6.71 11.76
N GLY A 304 19.96 7.81 11.29
CA GLY A 304 20.21 9.17 11.79
C GLY A 304 19.67 9.44 13.19
N GLY A 305 18.74 8.64 13.66
CA GLY A 305 18.20 8.66 15.01
C GLY A 305 18.68 7.48 15.85
N ARG A 306 17.78 6.91 16.62
CA ARG A 306 18.03 5.72 17.46
C ARG A 306 17.76 4.45 16.68
N ALA A 307 18.38 3.35 17.07
CA ALA A 307 18.01 2.06 16.50
C ALA A 307 16.55 1.70 16.87
N PHE A 308 16.17 1.89 18.13
CA PHE A 308 14.84 1.59 18.64
C PHE A 308 14.43 2.63 19.69
N GLN A 309 13.36 3.34 19.43
CA GLN A 309 12.78 4.35 20.31
C GLN A 309 11.42 3.90 20.81
N VAL A 310 11.24 3.80 22.13
CA VAL A 310 9.93 3.70 22.78
C VAL A 310 9.62 5.06 23.38
N ASN A 311 8.51 5.67 22.98
CA ASN A 311 8.16 7.03 23.36
C ASN A 311 7.35 7.09 24.67
N ASP A 312 6.52 6.10 24.93
CA ASP A 312 5.57 6.12 26.02
C ASP A 312 5.74 4.92 26.97
N ASP A 313 5.60 5.15 28.26
CA ASP A 313 5.73 4.14 29.31
C ASP A 313 4.57 3.14 29.38
N SER A 314 3.51 3.38 28.64
CA SER A 314 2.41 2.45 28.43
C SER A 314 2.73 1.30 27.43
N CYS A 315 3.75 1.49 26.57
CA CYS A 315 4.17 0.48 25.60
C CYS A 315 4.94 -0.66 26.28
N THR A 316 4.26 -1.67 26.81
CA THR A 316 4.80 -2.72 27.69
C THR A 316 4.87 -4.10 27.03
N ASN A 317 5.55 -5.04 27.71
CA ASN A 317 5.66 -6.44 27.29
C ASN A 317 6.26 -6.69 25.90
N ASN A 318 6.92 -5.68 25.32
CA ASN A 318 7.62 -5.84 24.05
C ASN A 318 8.99 -6.49 24.26
N ARG A 319 9.47 -7.25 23.28
CA ARG A 319 10.71 -8.02 23.37
C ARG A 319 11.59 -7.84 22.15
N ILE A 320 12.89 -7.80 22.34
CA ILE A 320 13.90 -7.90 21.28
C ILE A 320 14.72 -9.15 21.56
N ASN A 321 14.61 -10.15 20.72
CA ASN A 321 15.28 -11.44 20.86
C ASN A 321 16.37 -11.59 19.79
N GLY A 322 17.63 -11.39 20.18
CA GLY A 322 18.77 -11.34 19.26
C GLY A 322 18.77 -10.09 18.37
N GLY A 323 19.76 -10.01 17.51
CA GLY A 323 19.91 -8.92 16.55
C GLY A 323 21.10 -8.00 16.82
N GLN A 324 21.16 -6.90 16.06
CA GLN A 324 22.30 -5.99 16.05
C GLN A 324 21.86 -4.55 15.85
N PHE A 325 22.31 -3.64 16.69
CA PHE A 325 22.16 -2.19 16.56
C PHE A 325 23.54 -1.57 16.36
N LEU A 326 23.84 -1.14 15.14
CA LEU A 326 25.18 -0.74 14.72
C LEU A 326 25.18 0.70 14.19
N ASP A 327 26.07 1.54 14.65
CA ASP A 327 26.40 2.84 14.07
C ASP A 327 25.18 3.79 13.92
N ASN A 328 24.17 3.69 14.80
CA ASN A 328 23.04 4.59 14.80
C ASN A 328 23.38 5.89 15.52
N ALA A 329 23.07 7.05 14.93
CA ALA A 329 23.61 8.35 15.35
C ALA A 329 23.25 8.74 16.80
N GLN A 330 22.09 8.33 17.28
CA GLN A 330 21.63 8.62 18.64
C GLN A 330 21.66 7.37 19.56
N GLY A 331 22.33 6.30 19.12
CA GLY A 331 22.54 5.08 19.91
C GLY A 331 21.52 3.98 19.64
N GLY A 332 21.51 2.98 20.52
CA GLY A 332 20.74 1.74 20.36
C GLY A 332 19.29 1.88 20.79
N LEU A 333 18.99 1.39 22.01
CA LEU A 333 17.64 1.37 22.60
C LEU A 333 17.43 2.60 23.50
N CYS A 334 16.34 3.32 23.30
CA CYS A 334 15.82 4.33 24.21
C CYS A 334 14.39 3.98 24.61
N GLN A 335 14.13 3.96 25.90
CA GLN A 335 12.83 3.61 26.46
C GLN A 335 12.61 4.28 27.81
N PRO A 336 11.35 4.55 28.21
CA PRO A 336 11.03 4.98 29.55
C PRO A 336 11.45 3.91 30.58
N PRO A 337 11.91 4.30 31.79
CA PRO A 337 12.31 3.34 32.83
C PRO A 337 11.20 2.38 33.26
N THR A 338 9.95 2.79 33.11
CA THR A 338 8.74 2.07 33.54
C THR A 338 8.15 1.16 32.47
N SER A 339 8.66 1.25 31.24
CA SER A 339 8.17 0.47 30.10
C SER A 339 9.32 -0.28 29.43
N PRO A 340 9.89 -1.31 30.08
CA PRO A 340 11.02 -1.99 29.49
C PRO A 340 10.62 -2.86 28.31
N VAL A 341 11.19 -2.55 27.15
CA VAL A 341 11.42 -3.57 26.12
C VAL A 341 12.51 -4.48 26.67
N THR A 342 12.26 -5.77 26.69
CA THR A 342 13.23 -6.73 27.23
C THR A 342 14.16 -7.21 26.14
N PRO A 343 15.41 -6.73 26.05
CA PRO A 343 16.39 -7.25 25.10
C PRO A 343 17.01 -8.55 25.63
N ARG A 344 17.13 -9.55 24.76
CA ARG A 344 17.86 -10.79 25.01
C ARG A 344 18.76 -11.09 23.83
N GLY A 345 20.07 -11.28 24.09
CA GLY A 345 21.04 -11.60 23.04
C GLY A 345 21.23 -10.49 21.99
N LEU A 346 20.90 -9.25 22.33
CA LEU A 346 21.08 -8.07 21.48
C LEU A 346 22.51 -7.58 21.54
N THR A 347 23.15 -7.37 20.38
CA THR A 347 24.46 -6.72 20.27
C THR A 347 24.28 -5.26 19.90
N VAL A 348 24.85 -4.34 20.70
CA VAL A 348 24.82 -2.90 20.42
C VAL A 348 26.25 -2.39 20.28
N HIS A 349 26.55 -1.81 19.12
CA HIS A 349 27.80 -1.07 18.91
C HIS A 349 27.49 0.40 18.71
N PRO A 350 28.03 1.28 19.56
CA PRO A 350 27.95 2.73 19.33
C PRO A 350 28.77 3.09 18.07
N ILE A 351 28.50 4.27 17.51
CA ILE A 351 29.35 4.85 16.47
C ILE A 351 30.79 4.82 16.96
N SER A 352 31.66 4.13 16.23
CA SER A 352 33.09 4.28 16.44
C SER A 352 33.41 5.75 16.22
N ALA A 353 33.77 6.47 17.27
CA ALA A 353 34.26 7.84 17.14
C ALA A 353 35.38 7.77 16.08
N LYS A 354 35.13 8.31 14.89
CA LYS A 354 36.23 8.55 13.95
C LYS A 354 37.15 9.51 14.68
N LEU A 355 38.28 9.00 15.15
CA LEU A 355 39.40 9.84 15.63
C LEU A 355 39.70 10.83 14.48
N PRO A 356 39.90 12.11 14.80
CA PRO A 356 40.12 13.17 13.80
C PRO A 356 41.34 12.92 12.92
#